data_7ea1fd91825c90a4eac88be0e8ff6472
#
_entry.id   7ea1fd91825c90a4eac88be0e8ff6472
#
_cell.length_a   1.000
_cell.length_b   1.000
_cell.length_c   1.000
_cell.angle_alpha   90.00
_cell.angle_beta   90.00
_cell.angle_gamma   90.00
#
_symmetry.space_group_name_H-M   'P 1'
#
loop_
_entity.id
_entity.type
_entity.pdbx_description
1 polymer ?
#
loop_
_entity_poly.entity_id
_entity_poly.type
_entity_poly.pdbx_seq_one_letter_code
_entity_poly.pdbx_strand_id
1 'polypeptide(L)'
;MSPLVTITGDGTFRLGTGAIGNDVAEDPFLLALMRLRSLLGDPPEEQIATRLYLPSALGLDDTDHLLPATLALLAGTSGDLASYGWRLGPGIGRAWQRAQDVRDRTLDAARIALLGYEGPLAVTAMGPVTLAAATFLPSGERTLADRGAVRDLPMLLAEGLGEHLALLRERVPGARPHLLLREDAVNAVVEGRIPTPSGRRTYPAFPAPEAGTLWQCLMAGLRTVSVLDPESITLGIGTDVTVLRTAREIGVRRLAVSPARLPSLETPAGRVLWEELAAAHDSGCHLELAVDPRPGGGMTAVLDGVLESWQKLGYAVRDAAGFTLIAHTGASHAVRSGKPDPSQQPAASTLLDEATIEALLRAAPAWAERVER
;
A
#
# COMPACT_ATOMS: atom_id res chain seq x y z
N MET A 1 5.90 -18.51 20.68
CA MET A 1 5.72 -17.10 21.14
C MET A 1 5.22 -16.29 19.96
N SER A 2 4.39 -15.26 20.17
CA SER A 2 4.04 -14.35 19.09
C SER A 2 5.25 -13.48 18.75
N PRO A 3 5.49 -13.14 17.47
CA PRO A 3 6.61 -12.29 17.10
C PRO A 3 6.43 -10.88 17.68
N LEU A 4 7.52 -10.24 18.06
CA LEU A 4 7.53 -8.87 18.61
C LEU A 4 7.42 -7.82 17.51
N VAL A 5 7.82 -8.16 16.29
CA VAL A 5 7.72 -7.29 15.11
C VAL A 5 7.50 -8.12 13.85
N THR A 6 6.72 -7.58 12.92
CA THR A 6 6.60 -8.11 11.56
C THR A 6 7.21 -7.13 10.56
N ILE A 7 7.92 -7.62 9.55
CA ILE A 7 8.56 -6.82 8.51
C ILE A 7 7.95 -7.13 7.15
N THR A 8 7.71 -6.10 6.36
CA THR A 8 7.21 -6.21 4.99
C THR A 8 7.62 -5.00 4.15
N GLY A 9 7.26 -4.99 2.87
CA GLY A 9 7.41 -3.83 1.98
C GLY A 9 6.07 -3.29 1.50
N ASP A 10 6.13 -2.15 0.81
CA ASP A 10 4.97 -1.37 0.35
C ASP A 10 4.36 -1.86 -0.99
N GLY A 11 4.82 -3.00 -1.50
CA GLY A 11 4.37 -3.57 -2.78
C GLY A 11 5.19 -3.12 -3.99
N THR A 12 6.21 -2.30 -3.82
CA THR A 12 7.12 -1.94 -4.91
C THR A 12 8.48 -2.64 -4.76
N PHE A 13 9.16 -2.92 -5.87
CA PHE A 13 10.51 -3.46 -5.82
C PHE A 13 11.28 -3.14 -7.10
N ARG A 14 12.50 -2.65 -6.98
CA ARG A 14 13.40 -2.38 -8.10
C ARG A 14 14.58 -3.33 -8.08
N LEU A 15 14.82 -3.98 -9.19
CA LEU A 15 16.02 -4.77 -9.38
C LEU A 15 17.26 -3.87 -9.51
N GLY A 16 18.36 -4.26 -8.87
CA GLY A 16 19.64 -3.57 -9.04
C GLY A 16 20.14 -3.63 -10.49
N THR A 17 20.83 -2.59 -10.94
CA THR A 17 21.33 -2.46 -12.32
C THR A 17 22.28 -3.55 -12.78
N GLY A 18 22.79 -4.39 -11.87
CA GLY A 18 23.65 -5.54 -12.18
C GLY A 18 22.90 -6.88 -12.22
N ALA A 19 21.63 -6.92 -11.87
CA ALA A 19 20.87 -8.16 -11.79
C ALA A 19 20.28 -8.60 -13.14
N ILE A 20 20.16 -7.69 -14.09
CA ILE A 20 19.72 -7.99 -15.46
C ILE A 20 21.00 -8.17 -16.29
N GLY A 21 21.48 -9.43 -16.39
CA GLY A 21 22.61 -9.77 -17.23
C GLY A 21 22.28 -9.59 -18.72
N ASN A 22 23.27 -9.14 -19.50
CA ASN A 22 23.13 -8.90 -20.94
C ASN A 22 22.91 -10.17 -21.79
N ASP A 23 23.02 -11.37 -21.23
CA ASP A 23 23.13 -12.59 -22.03
C ASP A 23 21.96 -13.60 -21.93
N VAL A 24 21.00 -13.41 -21.01
CA VAL A 24 19.79 -14.25 -20.98
C VAL A 24 18.62 -13.35 -20.60
N ALA A 25 17.55 -13.39 -21.39
CA ALA A 25 16.31 -12.69 -21.10
C ALA A 25 15.60 -13.35 -19.90
N GLU A 26 16.18 -13.23 -18.70
CA GLU A 26 15.54 -13.67 -17.48
C GLU A 26 14.34 -12.77 -17.20
N ASP A 27 13.23 -13.40 -16.80
CA ASP A 27 12.01 -12.65 -16.48
C ASP A 27 12.24 -11.77 -15.24
N PRO A 28 12.13 -10.44 -15.34
CA PRO A 28 12.39 -9.53 -14.21
C PRO A 28 11.45 -9.77 -13.03
N PHE A 29 10.21 -10.25 -13.27
CA PHE A 29 9.27 -10.59 -12.19
C PHE A 29 9.74 -11.82 -11.43
N LEU A 30 10.27 -12.82 -12.13
CA LEU A 30 10.83 -14.01 -11.51
C LEU A 30 12.05 -13.65 -10.65
N LEU A 31 12.97 -12.86 -11.18
CA LEU A 31 14.16 -12.40 -10.43
C LEU A 31 13.78 -11.60 -9.20
N ALA A 32 12.85 -10.65 -9.33
CA ALA A 32 12.37 -9.84 -8.21
C ALA A 32 11.77 -10.71 -7.10
N LEU A 33 10.92 -11.66 -7.46
CA LEU A 33 10.29 -12.57 -6.49
C LEU A 33 11.30 -13.52 -5.84
N MET A 34 12.27 -14.01 -6.57
CA MET A 34 13.35 -14.83 -5.99
C MET A 34 14.17 -14.03 -4.97
N ARG A 35 14.50 -12.77 -5.27
CA ARG A 35 15.16 -11.86 -4.33
C ARG A 35 14.32 -11.56 -3.10
N LEU A 36 13.05 -11.20 -3.31
CA LEU A 36 12.12 -10.95 -2.21
C LEU A 36 11.93 -12.20 -1.32
N ARG A 37 11.84 -13.39 -1.92
CA ARG A 37 11.78 -14.64 -1.16
C ARG A 37 13.05 -14.89 -0.34
N SER A 38 14.22 -14.58 -0.88
CA SER A 38 15.49 -14.71 -0.15
C SER A 38 15.56 -13.77 1.05
N LEU A 39 14.93 -12.59 0.96
CA LEU A 39 14.95 -11.58 2.01
C LEU A 39 13.83 -11.79 3.06
N LEU A 40 12.63 -12.12 2.60
CA LEU A 40 11.40 -12.13 3.41
C LEU A 40 10.69 -13.48 3.46
N GLY A 41 11.25 -14.51 2.83
CA GLY A 41 10.62 -15.84 2.78
C GLY A 41 10.66 -16.57 4.10
N ASP A 42 11.76 -16.40 4.83
CA ASP A 42 11.97 -17.00 6.13
C ASP A 42 12.30 -15.93 7.17
N PRO A 43 11.73 -15.98 8.40
CA PRO A 43 12.04 -15.02 9.43
C PRO A 43 13.51 -15.14 9.87
N PRO A 44 14.23 -14.02 10.05
CA PRO A 44 15.65 -14.04 10.42
C PRO A 44 15.89 -14.52 11.85
N GLU A 45 14.94 -14.28 12.76
CA GLU A 45 15.00 -14.62 14.18
C GLU A 45 13.61 -14.99 14.70
N GLU A 46 13.54 -15.73 15.83
CA GLU A 46 12.28 -16.21 16.41
C GLU A 46 11.31 -15.07 16.81
N GLN A 47 11.86 -13.91 17.19
CA GLN A 47 11.09 -12.74 17.59
C GLN A 47 10.65 -11.83 16.42
N ILE A 48 11.16 -12.08 15.22
CA ILE A 48 10.92 -11.28 14.03
C ILE A 48 10.17 -12.10 13.00
N ALA A 49 8.95 -11.70 12.67
CA ALA A 49 8.21 -12.28 11.55
C ALA A 49 8.46 -11.48 10.28
N THR A 50 8.34 -12.14 9.16
CA THR A 50 8.36 -11.53 7.84
C THR A 50 7.03 -11.77 7.13
N ARG A 51 6.60 -10.78 6.36
CA ARG A 51 5.48 -10.90 5.43
C ARG A 51 6.00 -10.61 4.04
N LEU A 52 6.13 -11.68 3.24
CA LEU A 52 6.49 -11.56 1.84
C LEU A 52 5.41 -10.78 1.08
N TYR A 53 5.77 -10.13 -0.02
CA TYR A 53 4.79 -9.42 -0.86
C TYR A 53 5.05 -9.68 -2.35
N LEU A 54 3.97 -9.61 -3.15
CA LEU A 54 4.07 -9.56 -4.60
C LEU A 54 4.47 -8.16 -5.03
N PRO A 55 5.50 -8.00 -5.87
CA PRO A 55 5.82 -6.70 -6.42
C PRO A 55 4.71 -6.28 -7.41
N SER A 56 3.96 -5.24 -7.05
CA SER A 56 2.96 -4.61 -7.92
C SER A 56 3.60 -3.68 -8.95
N ALA A 57 4.88 -3.30 -8.74
CA ALA A 57 5.63 -2.45 -9.64
C ALA A 57 7.12 -2.71 -9.50
N LEU A 58 7.82 -2.85 -10.61
CA LEU A 58 9.28 -2.98 -10.74
C LEU A 58 9.94 -1.72 -11.33
N GLY A 59 9.13 -0.80 -11.87
CA GLY A 59 9.61 0.42 -12.52
C GLY A 59 10.33 0.18 -13.84
N LEU A 60 9.91 -0.82 -14.59
CA LEU A 60 10.52 -1.21 -15.88
C LEU A 60 10.24 -0.18 -16.97
N ASP A 61 9.05 0.43 -16.94
CA ASP A 61 8.63 1.49 -17.85
C ASP A 61 7.58 2.42 -17.20
N ASP A 62 7.09 3.40 -17.95
CA ASP A 62 6.11 4.41 -17.52
C ASP A 62 4.75 3.83 -17.12
N THR A 63 4.48 2.58 -17.48
CA THR A 63 3.23 1.88 -17.17
C THR A 63 3.39 0.86 -16.05
N ASP A 64 4.60 0.67 -15.54
CA ASP A 64 4.90 -0.27 -14.47
C ASP A 64 5.00 0.46 -13.11
N HIS A 65 3.84 0.82 -12.58
CA HIS A 65 3.70 1.42 -11.26
C HIS A 65 2.35 1.04 -10.62
N LEU A 66 2.13 1.40 -9.34
CA LEU A 66 1.00 0.91 -8.55
C LEU A 66 -0.38 1.24 -9.13
N LEU A 67 -0.54 2.39 -9.80
CA LEU A 67 -1.84 2.74 -10.40
C LEU A 67 -2.25 1.78 -11.52
N PRO A 68 -1.48 1.59 -12.62
CA PRO A 68 -1.86 0.60 -13.64
C PRO A 68 -1.93 -0.82 -13.10
N ALA A 69 -1.07 -1.21 -12.15
CA ALA A 69 -1.17 -2.51 -11.49
C ALA A 69 -2.53 -2.68 -10.80
N THR A 70 -3.03 -1.64 -10.10
CA THR A 70 -4.36 -1.66 -9.48
C THR A 70 -5.48 -1.64 -10.52
N LEU A 71 -5.32 -0.86 -11.59
CA LEU A 71 -6.31 -0.80 -12.67
C LEU A 71 -6.50 -2.15 -13.36
N ALA A 72 -5.42 -2.92 -13.53
CA ALA A 72 -5.48 -4.28 -14.07
C ALA A 72 -6.25 -5.27 -13.18
N LEU A 73 -6.53 -4.89 -11.92
CA LEU A 73 -7.35 -5.68 -10.98
C LEU A 73 -8.83 -5.28 -11.02
N LEU A 74 -9.23 -4.18 -11.68
CA LEU A 74 -10.64 -3.78 -11.70
C LEU A 74 -11.45 -4.73 -12.59
N ALA A 75 -12.47 -5.38 -12.01
CA ALA A 75 -13.41 -6.19 -12.77
C ALA A 75 -14.42 -5.33 -13.55
N GLY A 76 -14.98 -5.85 -14.62
CA GLY A 76 -16.10 -5.25 -15.35
C GLY A 76 -15.85 -3.86 -15.97
N THR A 77 -14.59 -3.38 -15.96
CA THR A 77 -14.22 -2.10 -16.56
C THR A 77 -12.96 -2.22 -17.39
N SER A 78 -12.69 -1.20 -18.17
CA SER A 78 -11.50 -1.10 -19.01
C SER A 78 -11.07 0.37 -19.14
N GLY A 79 -9.98 0.61 -19.84
CA GLY A 79 -9.49 1.95 -20.04
C GLY A 79 -8.23 2.01 -20.89
N ASP A 80 -7.60 3.16 -20.87
CA ASP A 80 -6.33 3.39 -21.56
C ASP A 80 -5.57 4.57 -20.93
N LEU A 81 -4.31 4.70 -21.29
CA LEU A 81 -3.47 5.84 -20.94
C LEU A 81 -3.66 6.95 -21.99
N ALA A 82 -4.32 8.03 -21.59
CA ALA A 82 -4.46 9.24 -22.36
C ALA A 82 -3.32 10.24 -22.03
N SER A 83 -3.20 11.31 -22.82
CA SER A 83 -2.18 12.34 -22.61
C SER A 83 -2.27 13.07 -21.25
N TYR A 84 -3.41 12.96 -20.56
CA TYR A 84 -3.67 13.56 -19.26
C TYR A 84 -3.70 12.55 -18.11
N GLY A 85 -3.49 11.27 -18.37
CA GLY A 85 -3.44 10.20 -17.37
C GLY A 85 -4.32 9.00 -17.71
N TRP A 86 -4.46 8.08 -16.75
CA TRP A 86 -5.24 6.85 -16.91
C TRP A 86 -6.74 7.14 -16.91
N ARG A 87 -7.39 6.77 -18.02
CA ARG A 87 -8.80 7.00 -18.28
C ARG A 87 -9.58 5.69 -18.19
N LEU A 88 -10.60 5.67 -17.35
CA LEU A 88 -11.60 4.59 -17.30
C LEU A 88 -12.66 4.82 -18.37
N GLY A 89 -13.14 3.76 -18.99
CA GLY A 89 -14.20 3.86 -20.00
C GLY A 89 -14.20 2.67 -20.97
N PRO A 90 -15.09 2.68 -21.95
CA PRO A 90 -15.20 1.60 -22.90
C PRO A 90 -13.97 1.51 -23.82
N GLY A 91 -13.55 0.29 -24.07
CA GLY A 91 -12.41 -0.03 -24.93
C GLY A 91 -11.13 -0.33 -24.14
N ILE A 92 -10.44 -1.37 -24.58
CA ILE A 92 -9.19 -1.84 -23.97
C ILE A 92 -8.03 -1.24 -24.76
N GLY A 93 -7.35 -0.27 -24.16
CA GLY A 93 -6.15 0.33 -24.72
C GLY A 93 -4.91 -0.52 -24.57
N ARG A 94 -3.85 -0.19 -25.32
CA ARG A 94 -2.58 -0.92 -25.27
C ARG A 94 -1.92 -0.86 -23.89
N ALA A 95 -2.01 0.28 -23.21
CA ALA A 95 -1.44 0.44 -21.88
C ALA A 95 -2.20 -0.42 -20.85
N TRP A 96 -3.52 -0.53 -20.97
CA TRP A 96 -4.34 -1.42 -20.15
C TRP A 96 -3.97 -2.89 -20.36
N GLN A 97 -3.84 -3.34 -21.61
CA GLN A 97 -3.40 -4.70 -21.93
C GLN A 97 -2.04 -5.00 -21.31
N ARG A 98 -1.07 -4.07 -21.41
CA ARG A 98 0.24 -4.26 -20.77
C ARG A 98 0.13 -4.41 -19.27
N ALA A 99 -0.71 -3.62 -18.59
CA ALA A 99 -0.90 -3.76 -17.16
C ALA A 99 -1.48 -5.14 -16.78
N GLN A 100 -2.40 -5.67 -17.59
CA GLN A 100 -2.93 -7.04 -17.43
C GLN A 100 -1.83 -8.09 -17.68
N ASP A 101 -1.02 -7.93 -18.73
CA ASP A 101 0.10 -8.83 -19.03
C ASP A 101 1.13 -8.84 -17.88
N VAL A 102 1.42 -7.68 -17.29
CA VAL A 102 2.30 -7.56 -16.11
C VAL A 102 1.74 -8.33 -14.93
N ARG A 103 0.42 -8.18 -14.63
CA ARG A 103 -0.26 -8.94 -13.59
C ARG A 103 -0.14 -10.44 -13.80
N ASP A 104 -0.41 -10.92 -15.00
CA ASP A 104 -0.40 -12.34 -15.31
C ASP A 104 1.02 -12.93 -15.25
N ARG A 105 2.02 -12.18 -15.74
CA ARG A 105 3.44 -12.55 -15.61
C ARG A 105 3.89 -12.59 -14.16
N THR A 106 3.44 -11.67 -13.32
CA THR A 106 3.74 -11.68 -11.88
C THR A 106 3.19 -12.94 -11.21
N LEU A 107 1.97 -13.37 -11.56
CA LEU A 107 1.38 -14.60 -11.03
C LEU A 107 2.13 -15.85 -11.54
N ASP A 108 2.54 -15.87 -12.80
CA ASP A 108 3.31 -17.00 -13.33
C ASP A 108 4.72 -17.07 -12.70
N ALA A 109 5.35 -15.93 -12.49
CA ALA A 109 6.62 -15.85 -11.77
C ALA A 109 6.46 -16.31 -10.31
N ALA A 110 5.36 -15.94 -9.65
CA ALA A 110 5.05 -16.36 -8.27
C ALA A 110 4.94 -17.88 -8.17
N ARG A 111 4.30 -18.55 -9.13
CA ARG A 111 4.22 -20.01 -9.17
C ARG A 111 5.58 -20.69 -9.14
N ILE A 112 6.58 -20.09 -9.78
CA ILE A 112 7.94 -20.63 -9.87
C ILE A 112 8.76 -20.24 -8.64
N ALA A 113 8.85 -18.94 -8.35
CA ALA A 113 9.69 -18.41 -7.29
C ALA A 113 9.23 -18.84 -5.90
N LEU A 114 7.91 -19.01 -5.70
CA LEU A 114 7.32 -19.33 -4.41
C LEU A 114 6.89 -20.78 -4.28
N LEU A 115 7.47 -21.68 -5.07
CA LEU A 115 7.24 -23.11 -4.94
C LEU A 115 7.56 -23.59 -3.52
N GLY A 116 6.58 -24.22 -2.84
CA GLY A 116 6.72 -24.69 -1.47
C GLY A 116 6.72 -23.58 -0.40
N TYR A 117 6.39 -22.34 -0.76
CA TYR A 117 6.23 -21.28 0.22
C TYR A 117 4.92 -21.44 1.01
N GLU A 118 5.04 -21.41 2.34
CA GLU A 118 3.92 -21.46 3.28
C GLU A 118 4.03 -20.26 4.23
N GLY A 119 3.28 -19.21 3.96
CA GLY A 119 3.40 -18.00 4.77
C GLY A 119 2.50 -16.85 4.33
N PRO A 120 2.56 -15.71 5.05
CA PRO A 120 1.80 -14.51 4.70
C PRO A 120 2.38 -13.89 3.42
N LEU A 121 1.52 -13.65 2.43
CA LEU A 121 1.88 -13.06 1.14
C LEU A 121 1.01 -11.84 0.87
N ALA A 122 1.61 -10.65 0.92
CA ALA A 122 0.89 -9.40 0.71
C ALA A 122 0.71 -9.08 -0.78
N VAL A 123 -0.47 -8.59 -1.12
CA VAL A 123 -0.82 -7.94 -2.38
C VAL A 123 -1.10 -6.48 -2.07
N THR A 124 -0.54 -5.56 -2.85
CA THR A 124 -0.76 -4.13 -2.67
C THR A 124 -1.59 -3.56 -3.80
N ALA A 125 -2.60 -2.77 -3.46
CA ALA A 125 -3.44 -2.05 -4.41
C ALA A 125 -3.76 -0.65 -3.88
N MET A 126 -4.11 0.26 -4.78
CA MET A 126 -4.69 1.56 -4.37
C MET A 126 -6.12 1.35 -3.88
N GLY A 127 -6.49 2.07 -2.83
CA GLY A 127 -7.86 2.11 -2.35
C GLY A 127 -8.78 2.97 -3.23
N PRO A 128 -10.11 2.85 -3.05
CA PRO A 128 -11.09 3.46 -3.96
C PRO A 128 -11.05 4.99 -3.98
N VAL A 129 -10.75 5.64 -2.86
CA VAL A 129 -10.65 7.11 -2.79
C VAL A 129 -9.46 7.62 -3.61
N THR A 130 -8.32 6.95 -3.47
CA THR A 130 -7.11 7.26 -4.24
C THR A 130 -7.30 6.97 -5.72
N LEU A 131 -7.96 5.86 -6.08
CA LEU A 131 -8.30 5.55 -7.48
C LEU A 131 -9.19 6.61 -8.10
N ALA A 132 -10.25 7.07 -7.39
CA ALA A 132 -11.13 8.13 -7.87
C ALA A 132 -10.37 9.44 -8.14
N ALA A 133 -9.37 9.75 -7.30
CA ALA A 133 -8.53 10.93 -7.47
C ALA A 133 -7.46 10.77 -8.56
N ALA A 134 -6.98 9.56 -8.81
CA ALA A 134 -5.88 9.29 -9.74
C ALA A 134 -6.33 9.04 -11.18
N THR A 135 -7.59 8.64 -11.39
CA THR A 135 -8.13 8.24 -12.69
C THR A 135 -9.02 9.33 -13.29
N PHE A 136 -9.27 9.20 -14.61
CA PHE A 136 -10.07 10.11 -15.39
C PHE A 136 -11.23 9.38 -16.08
N LEU A 137 -12.31 10.10 -16.35
CA LEU A 137 -13.43 9.66 -17.14
C LEU A 137 -13.25 10.04 -18.63
N PRO A 138 -14.05 9.50 -19.55
CA PRO A 138 -14.02 9.89 -20.97
C PRO A 138 -14.24 11.39 -21.21
N SER A 139 -14.92 12.07 -20.29
CA SER A 139 -15.10 13.53 -20.30
C SER A 139 -13.82 14.33 -20.10
N GLY A 140 -12.72 13.68 -19.64
CA GLY A 140 -11.48 14.33 -19.24
C GLY A 140 -11.46 14.85 -17.81
N GLU A 141 -12.58 14.73 -17.08
CA GLU A 141 -12.66 15.01 -15.65
C GLU A 141 -12.13 13.82 -14.83
N ARG A 142 -11.64 14.06 -13.60
CA ARG A 142 -11.28 12.96 -12.73
C ARG A 142 -12.51 12.14 -12.34
N THR A 143 -12.32 10.85 -12.11
CA THR A 143 -13.40 9.96 -11.63
C THR A 143 -14.05 10.51 -10.35
N LEU A 144 -13.29 11.23 -9.52
CA LEU A 144 -13.75 11.91 -8.32
C LEU A 144 -14.90 12.91 -8.58
N ALA A 145 -15.04 13.44 -9.79
CA ALA A 145 -16.10 14.37 -10.16
C ALA A 145 -17.48 13.71 -10.35
N ASP A 146 -17.52 12.40 -10.54
CA ASP A 146 -18.74 11.65 -10.82
C ASP A 146 -19.09 10.73 -9.63
N ARG A 147 -20.17 11.09 -8.92
CA ARG A 147 -20.59 10.33 -7.73
C ARG A 147 -21.00 8.89 -8.03
N GLY A 148 -21.50 8.62 -9.25
CA GLY A 148 -21.85 7.27 -9.68
C GLY A 148 -20.58 6.42 -9.83
N ALA A 149 -19.62 6.93 -10.61
CA ALA A 149 -18.34 6.25 -10.82
C ALA A 149 -17.58 6.02 -9.50
N VAL A 150 -17.54 7.04 -8.61
CA VAL A 150 -16.91 6.89 -7.28
C VAL A 150 -17.56 5.77 -6.46
N ARG A 151 -18.90 5.70 -6.48
CA ARG A 151 -19.66 4.68 -5.73
C ARG A 151 -19.40 3.27 -6.25
N ASP A 152 -19.21 3.12 -7.57
CA ASP A 152 -19.06 1.81 -8.19
C ASP A 152 -17.64 1.23 -8.06
N LEU A 153 -16.61 2.09 -7.92
CA LEU A 153 -15.21 1.66 -7.79
C LEU A 153 -14.95 0.60 -6.71
N PRO A 154 -15.49 0.69 -5.48
CA PRO A 154 -15.24 -0.30 -4.44
C PRO A 154 -15.66 -1.71 -4.82
N MET A 155 -16.79 -1.86 -5.53
CA MET A 155 -17.31 -3.17 -5.95
C MET A 155 -16.46 -3.75 -7.07
N LEU A 156 -16.11 -2.92 -8.08
CA LEU A 156 -15.22 -3.35 -9.17
C LEU A 156 -13.85 -3.79 -8.66
N LEU A 157 -13.34 -3.08 -7.65
CA LEU A 157 -12.06 -3.42 -7.02
C LEU A 157 -12.16 -4.68 -6.17
N ALA A 158 -13.24 -4.85 -5.39
CA ALA A 158 -13.44 -6.04 -4.55
C ALA A 158 -13.55 -7.32 -5.39
N GLU A 159 -14.32 -7.27 -6.47
CA GLU A 159 -14.51 -8.40 -7.40
C GLU A 159 -13.17 -8.80 -8.03
N GLY A 160 -12.45 -7.85 -8.62
CA GLY A 160 -11.19 -8.15 -9.28
C GLY A 160 -10.05 -8.53 -8.32
N LEU A 161 -10.01 -7.96 -7.11
CA LEU A 161 -9.11 -8.44 -6.05
C LEU A 161 -9.45 -9.87 -5.65
N GLY A 162 -10.74 -10.20 -5.53
CA GLY A 162 -11.19 -11.56 -5.22
C GLY A 162 -10.71 -12.57 -6.26
N GLU A 163 -10.87 -12.26 -7.54
CA GLU A 163 -10.37 -13.09 -8.65
C GLU A 163 -8.84 -13.23 -8.60
N HIS A 164 -8.13 -12.13 -8.41
CA HIS A 164 -6.66 -12.14 -8.35
C HIS A 164 -6.14 -12.97 -7.18
N LEU A 165 -6.72 -12.83 -5.99
CA LEU A 165 -6.34 -13.60 -4.80
C LEU A 165 -6.66 -15.09 -4.96
N ALA A 166 -7.77 -15.44 -5.62
CA ALA A 166 -8.09 -16.84 -5.94
C ALA A 166 -7.04 -17.44 -6.90
N LEU A 167 -6.68 -16.73 -7.98
CA LEU A 167 -5.61 -17.15 -8.89
C LEU A 167 -4.26 -17.27 -8.18
N LEU A 168 -3.92 -16.31 -7.31
CA LEU A 168 -2.71 -16.36 -6.50
C LEU A 168 -2.68 -17.63 -5.64
N ARG A 169 -3.79 -17.97 -4.99
CA ARG A 169 -3.89 -19.17 -4.16
C ARG A 169 -3.76 -20.46 -4.97
N GLU A 170 -4.25 -20.49 -6.21
CA GLU A 170 -4.02 -21.60 -7.13
C GLU A 170 -2.54 -21.76 -7.51
N ARG A 171 -1.84 -20.65 -7.74
CA ARG A 171 -0.41 -20.67 -8.12
C ARG A 171 0.51 -20.95 -6.94
N VAL A 172 0.15 -20.51 -5.74
CA VAL A 172 0.92 -20.64 -4.50
C VAL A 172 0.00 -21.15 -3.38
N PRO A 173 -0.29 -22.47 -3.33
CA PRO A 173 -1.31 -23.03 -2.41
C PRO A 173 -1.03 -22.79 -0.92
N GLY A 174 0.24 -22.71 -0.51
CA GLY A 174 0.65 -22.45 0.88
C GLY A 174 0.58 -20.97 1.30
N ALA A 175 0.38 -20.05 0.34
CA ALA A 175 0.31 -18.64 0.67
C ALA A 175 -0.96 -18.31 1.48
N ARG A 176 -0.82 -17.47 2.48
CA ARG A 176 -1.92 -16.82 3.21
C ARG A 176 -2.01 -15.37 2.75
N PRO A 177 -3.00 -15.00 1.91
CA PRO A 177 -3.08 -13.67 1.35
C PRO A 177 -3.26 -12.59 2.43
N HIS A 178 -2.51 -11.52 2.29
CA HIS A 178 -2.70 -10.24 2.97
C HIS A 178 -2.96 -9.18 1.92
N LEU A 179 -3.74 -8.15 2.26
CA LEU A 179 -4.03 -7.06 1.35
C LEU A 179 -3.60 -5.74 1.98
N LEU A 180 -2.75 -4.98 1.29
CA LEU A 180 -2.42 -3.60 1.63
C LEU A 180 -3.14 -2.66 0.67
N LEU A 181 -4.16 -1.96 1.17
CA LEU A 181 -4.89 -0.93 0.43
C LEU A 181 -4.27 0.43 0.72
N ARG A 182 -3.67 1.06 -0.28
CA ARG A 182 -3.01 2.36 -0.14
C ARG A 182 -3.95 3.50 -0.51
N GLU A 183 -4.27 4.33 0.46
CA GLU A 183 -5.08 5.54 0.29
C GLU A 183 -4.21 6.81 0.36
N ASP A 184 -3.17 6.85 -0.46
CA ASP A 184 -2.16 7.92 -0.47
C ASP A 184 -2.75 9.31 -0.76
N ALA A 185 -3.88 9.38 -1.46
CA ALA A 185 -4.55 10.64 -1.81
C ALA A 185 -5.66 11.05 -0.84
N VAL A 186 -6.04 10.21 0.13
CA VAL A 186 -7.25 10.43 0.94
C VAL A 186 -7.25 11.78 1.66
N ASN A 187 -6.14 12.20 2.26
CA ASN A 187 -6.06 13.49 2.94
C ASN A 187 -6.28 14.65 1.96
N ALA A 188 -5.69 14.59 0.76
CA ALA A 188 -5.86 15.62 -0.25
C ALA A 188 -7.31 15.66 -0.79
N VAL A 189 -7.96 14.49 -0.87
CA VAL A 189 -9.36 14.36 -1.27
C VAL A 189 -10.28 14.95 -0.22
N VAL A 190 -10.09 14.59 1.04
CA VAL A 190 -10.92 15.08 2.17
C VAL A 190 -10.75 16.57 2.37
N GLU A 191 -9.56 17.11 2.17
CA GLU A 191 -9.28 18.54 2.30
C GLU A 191 -9.63 19.36 1.02
N GLY A 192 -10.11 18.74 -0.05
CA GLY A 192 -10.44 19.42 -1.31
C GLY A 192 -9.21 19.99 -2.03
N ARG A 193 -8.05 19.35 -1.91
CA ARG A 193 -6.79 19.78 -2.52
C ARG A 193 -6.46 19.10 -3.87
N ILE A 194 -7.38 18.25 -4.39
CA ILE A 194 -7.18 17.60 -5.67
C ILE A 194 -7.43 18.59 -6.81
N PRO A 195 -6.44 18.85 -7.68
CA PRO A 195 -6.61 19.81 -8.77
C PRO A 195 -7.51 19.24 -9.88
N THR A 196 -8.33 20.12 -10.46
CA THR A 196 -9.04 19.84 -11.70
C THR A 196 -8.03 19.70 -12.86
N PRO A 197 -8.39 19.09 -14.00
CA PRO A 197 -7.50 18.93 -15.14
C PRO A 197 -6.87 20.23 -15.67
N SER A 198 -7.58 21.35 -15.50
CA SER A 198 -7.06 22.67 -15.87
C SER A 198 -6.01 23.21 -14.87
N GLY A 199 -5.91 22.63 -13.69
CA GLY A 199 -5.05 23.10 -12.59
C GLY A 199 -5.48 24.44 -11.96
N ARG A 200 -6.57 25.06 -12.45
CA ARG A 200 -7.02 26.39 -11.97
C ARG A 200 -7.92 26.33 -10.75
N ARG A 201 -8.49 25.19 -10.47
CA ARG A 201 -9.41 24.93 -9.34
C ARG A 201 -9.07 23.59 -8.72
N THR A 202 -9.61 23.34 -7.57
CA THR A 202 -9.62 22.02 -6.95
C THR A 202 -11.05 21.49 -6.93
N TYR A 203 -11.17 20.16 -6.84
CA TYR A 203 -12.45 19.53 -6.54
C TYR A 203 -12.91 19.89 -5.11
N PRO A 204 -14.21 19.96 -4.87
CA PRO A 204 -14.72 20.13 -3.50
C PRO A 204 -14.17 19.08 -2.55
N ALA A 205 -14.05 19.45 -1.29
CA ALA A 205 -13.73 18.51 -0.22
C ALA A 205 -14.71 17.33 -0.20
N PHE A 206 -14.16 16.15 -0.03
CA PHE A 206 -14.94 14.91 0.05
C PHE A 206 -14.99 14.49 1.51
N PRO A 207 -16.18 14.46 2.14
CA PRO A 207 -16.27 14.20 3.59
C PRO A 207 -15.68 12.85 3.97
N ALA A 208 -14.91 12.79 5.06
CA ALA A 208 -14.33 11.55 5.56
C ALA A 208 -15.35 10.41 5.77
N PRO A 209 -16.59 10.64 6.26
CA PRO A 209 -17.61 9.60 6.35
C PRO A 209 -18.01 9.01 4.98
N GLU A 210 -17.97 9.80 3.88
CA GLU A 210 -18.22 9.27 2.53
C GLU A 210 -17.06 8.36 2.10
N ALA A 211 -15.80 8.69 2.43
CA ALA A 211 -14.66 7.79 2.24
C ALA A 211 -14.85 6.49 3.04
N GLY A 212 -15.31 6.59 4.28
CA GLY A 212 -15.67 5.44 5.11
C GLY A 212 -16.72 4.53 4.46
N THR A 213 -17.72 5.11 3.80
CA THR A 213 -18.75 4.35 3.07
C THR A 213 -18.13 3.56 1.90
N LEU A 214 -17.17 4.15 1.17
CA LEU A 214 -16.46 3.43 0.09
C LEU A 214 -15.63 2.27 0.65
N TRP A 215 -14.94 2.48 1.76
CA TRP A 215 -14.17 1.41 2.41
C TRP A 215 -15.08 0.30 2.96
N GLN A 216 -16.21 0.66 3.58
CA GLN A 216 -17.19 -0.34 4.03
C GLN A 216 -17.72 -1.20 2.86
N CYS A 217 -18.03 -0.57 1.72
CA CYS A 217 -18.47 -1.26 0.53
C CYS A 217 -17.39 -2.24 0.02
N LEU A 218 -16.12 -1.77 -0.08
CA LEU A 218 -14.98 -2.59 -0.48
C LEU A 218 -14.79 -3.77 0.48
N MET A 219 -14.75 -3.50 1.80
CA MET A 219 -14.57 -4.55 2.82
C MET A 219 -15.72 -5.57 2.81
N ALA A 220 -16.95 -5.12 2.55
CA ALA A 220 -18.09 -6.01 2.42
C ALA A 220 -17.95 -6.98 1.24
N GLY A 221 -17.50 -6.48 0.07
CA GLY A 221 -17.18 -7.30 -1.09
C GLY A 221 -16.04 -8.29 -0.80
N LEU A 222 -14.95 -7.82 -0.19
CA LEU A 222 -13.79 -8.65 0.15
C LEU A 222 -14.10 -9.76 1.18
N ARG A 223 -15.07 -9.57 2.09
CA ARG A 223 -15.50 -10.62 3.02
C ARG A 223 -16.10 -11.84 2.32
N THR A 224 -16.54 -11.71 1.08
CA THR A 224 -17.04 -12.84 0.29
C THR A 224 -15.91 -13.67 -0.34
N VAL A 225 -14.68 -13.18 -0.31
CA VAL A 225 -13.50 -13.83 -0.89
C VAL A 225 -12.98 -14.89 0.07
N SER A 226 -13.25 -16.15 -0.22
CA SER A 226 -12.98 -17.29 0.68
C SER A 226 -11.50 -17.50 1.02
N VAL A 227 -10.58 -16.98 0.20
CA VAL A 227 -9.12 -17.15 0.39
C VAL A 227 -8.49 -16.01 1.20
N LEU A 228 -9.25 -14.96 1.51
CA LEU A 228 -8.78 -13.79 2.24
C LEU A 228 -9.40 -13.76 3.65
N ASP A 229 -8.53 -13.71 4.66
CA ASP A 229 -8.95 -13.42 6.02
C ASP A 229 -9.23 -11.91 6.14
N PRO A 230 -10.44 -11.49 6.55
CA PRO A 230 -10.73 -10.06 6.78
C PRO A 230 -9.78 -9.36 7.76
N GLU A 231 -9.20 -10.09 8.72
CA GLU A 231 -8.18 -9.57 9.65
C GLU A 231 -6.82 -9.33 8.96
N SER A 232 -6.64 -9.79 7.72
CA SER A 232 -5.43 -9.61 6.91
C SER A 232 -5.52 -8.43 5.94
N ILE A 233 -6.50 -7.53 6.11
CA ILE A 233 -6.66 -6.34 5.29
C ILE A 233 -6.10 -5.13 6.04
N THR A 234 -5.05 -4.54 5.50
CA THR A 234 -4.43 -3.31 6.01
C THR A 234 -4.91 -2.12 5.18
N LEU A 235 -5.40 -1.08 5.82
CA LEU A 235 -5.73 0.20 5.20
C LEU A 235 -4.59 1.20 5.48
N GLY A 236 -3.85 1.56 4.46
CA GLY A 236 -2.79 2.58 4.52
C GLY A 236 -3.38 3.95 4.29
N ILE A 237 -3.42 4.77 5.32
CA ILE A 237 -4.02 6.10 5.30
C ILE A 237 -3.01 7.19 5.69
N GLY A 238 -3.37 8.43 5.43
CA GLY A 238 -2.57 9.57 5.84
C GLY A 238 -2.73 9.89 7.33
N THR A 239 -2.37 11.12 7.67
CA THR A 239 -2.31 11.63 9.05
C THR A 239 -3.42 12.63 9.36
N ASP A 240 -4.57 12.54 8.70
CA ASP A 240 -5.76 13.32 9.01
C ASP A 240 -6.58 12.62 10.10
N VAL A 241 -6.90 13.34 11.18
CA VAL A 241 -7.60 12.79 12.34
C VAL A 241 -9.02 12.33 12.01
N THR A 242 -9.71 13.01 11.09
CA THR A 242 -11.07 12.63 10.69
C THR A 242 -11.09 11.37 9.87
N VAL A 243 -10.07 11.18 9.04
CA VAL A 243 -9.82 9.96 8.25
C VAL A 243 -9.51 8.78 9.17
N LEU A 244 -8.60 8.97 10.15
CA LEU A 244 -8.26 7.95 11.15
C LEU A 244 -9.48 7.51 11.97
N ARG A 245 -10.24 8.50 12.48
CA ARG A 245 -11.45 8.24 13.24
C ARG A 245 -12.48 7.47 12.42
N THR A 246 -12.69 7.88 11.18
CA THR A 246 -13.61 7.20 10.28
C THR A 246 -13.16 5.75 10.04
N ALA A 247 -11.87 5.50 9.80
CA ALA A 247 -11.34 4.15 9.63
C ALA A 247 -11.56 3.27 10.87
N ARG A 248 -11.33 3.81 12.07
CA ARG A 248 -11.61 3.12 13.33
C ARG A 248 -13.11 2.84 13.52
N GLU A 249 -13.97 3.83 13.29
CA GLU A 249 -15.43 3.71 13.47
C GLU A 249 -16.05 2.66 12.54
N ILE A 250 -15.52 2.48 11.32
CA ILE A 250 -15.98 1.43 10.41
C ILE A 250 -15.39 0.05 10.74
N GLY A 251 -14.55 -0.05 11.76
CA GLY A 251 -14.00 -1.32 12.24
C GLY A 251 -12.84 -1.86 11.42
N VAL A 252 -12.01 -1.00 10.84
CA VAL A 252 -10.76 -1.43 10.21
C VAL A 252 -9.86 -2.10 11.25
N ARG A 253 -9.34 -3.28 10.92
CA ARG A 253 -8.55 -4.10 11.85
C ARG A 253 -7.06 -3.86 11.77
N ARG A 254 -6.56 -3.32 10.68
CA ARG A 254 -5.13 -3.03 10.48
C ARG A 254 -4.99 -1.67 9.79
N LEU A 255 -4.24 -0.77 10.41
CA LEU A 255 -3.99 0.59 9.92
C LEU A 255 -2.50 0.80 9.66
N ALA A 256 -2.14 1.19 8.45
CA ALA A 256 -0.79 1.62 8.14
C ALA A 256 -0.70 3.15 8.09
N VAL A 257 0.24 3.70 8.84
CA VAL A 257 0.52 5.14 8.90
C VAL A 257 2.03 5.39 8.75
N SER A 258 2.41 6.57 8.26
CA SER A 258 3.81 6.99 8.22
C SER A 258 4.16 7.83 9.45
N PRO A 259 4.93 7.29 10.41
CA PRO A 259 5.30 8.01 11.62
C PRO A 259 6.06 9.31 11.35
N ALA A 260 6.87 9.35 10.29
CA ALA A 260 7.62 10.55 9.89
C ALA A 260 6.71 11.73 9.50
N ARG A 261 5.43 11.47 9.23
CA ARG A 261 4.43 12.49 8.89
C ARG A 261 3.52 12.85 10.06
N LEU A 262 3.63 12.15 11.17
CA LEU A 262 2.86 12.47 12.37
C LEU A 262 3.39 13.78 12.97
N PRO A 263 2.52 14.73 13.30
CA PRO A 263 2.94 15.92 14.02
C PRO A 263 3.40 15.55 15.43
N SER A 264 4.26 16.39 16.01
CA SER A 264 4.73 16.19 17.38
C SER A 264 3.56 16.13 18.37
N LEU A 265 3.60 15.18 19.30
CA LEU A 265 2.65 15.04 20.40
C LEU A 265 2.53 16.33 21.24
N GLU A 266 3.57 17.15 21.28
CA GLU A 266 3.58 18.43 22.03
C GLU A 266 2.66 19.50 21.41
N THR A 267 2.25 19.33 20.15
CA THR A 267 1.31 20.23 19.50
C THR A 267 -0.15 19.80 19.76
N PRO A 268 -1.11 20.72 19.85
CA PRO A 268 -2.53 20.35 20.03
C PRO A 268 -3.04 19.41 18.93
N ALA A 269 -2.69 19.67 17.67
CA ALA A 269 -3.09 18.83 16.56
C ALA A 269 -2.42 17.45 16.61
N GLY A 270 -1.15 17.38 16.99
CA GLY A 270 -0.44 16.14 17.17
C GLY A 270 -1.03 15.31 18.29
N ARG A 271 -1.35 15.92 19.44
CA ARG A 271 -1.97 15.23 20.57
C ARG A 271 -3.26 14.54 20.17
N VAL A 272 -4.15 15.24 19.49
CA VAL A 272 -5.44 14.66 19.03
C VAL A 272 -5.22 13.48 18.08
N LEU A 273 -4.25 13.59 17.18
CA LEU A 273 -3.94 12.52 16.23
C LEU A 273 -3.35 11.29 16.92
N TRP A 274 -2.41 11.49 17.86
CA TRP A 274 -1.81 10.41 18.63
C TRP A 274 -2.82 9.72 19.55
N GLU A 275 -3.74 10.48 20.18
CA GLU A 275 -4.84 9.94 20.96
C GLU A 275 -5.81 9.11 20.10
N GLU A 276 -6.04 9.50 18.84
CA GLU A 276 -6.87 8.70 17.92
C GLU A 276 -6.18 7.40 17.49
N LEU A 277 -4.85 7.43 17.28
CA LEU A 277 -4.07 6.20 17.02
C LEU A 277 -4.11 5.25 18.23
N ALA A 278 -3.97 5.79 19.42
CA ALA A 278 -4.08 5.03 20.65
C ALA A 278 -5.48 4.42 20.82
N ALA A 279 -6.54 5.20 20.57
CA ALA A 279 -7.91 4.70 20.58
C ALA A 279 -8.16 3.60 19.53
N ALA A 280 -7.53 3.68 18.36
CA ALA A 280 -7.58 2.61 17.37
C ALA A 280 -6.91 1.34 17.90
N HIS A 281 -5.73 1.45 18.51
CA HIS A 281 -5.04 0.33 19.15
C HIS A 281 -5.89 -0.30 20.26
N ASP A 282 -6.47 0.49 21.15
CA ASP A 282 -7.32 0.01 22.25
C ASP A 282 -8.60 -0.70 21.74
N SER A 283 -9.08 -0.32 20.57
CA SER A 283 -10.21 -1.01 19.91
C SER A 283 -9.80 -2.33 19.21
N GLY A 284 -8.54 -2.74 19.36
CA GLY A 284 -7.98 -3.96 18.78
C GLY A 284 -7.50 -3.79 17.33
N CYS A 285 -7.29 -2.56 16.88
CA CYS A 285 -6.69 -2.30 15.57
C CYS A 285 -5.17 -2.50 15.65
N HIS A 286 -4.63 -3.30 14.75
CA HIS A 286 -3.20 -3.53 14.61
C HIS A 286 -2.55 -2.36 13.85
N LEU A 287 -1.51 -1.77 14.42
CA LEU A 287 -0.79 -0.67 13.82
C LEU A 287 0.39 -1.16 12.96
N GLU A 288 0.49 -0.61 11.77
CA GLU A 288 1.58 -0.82 10.83
C GLU A 288 2.28 0.51 10.54
N LEU A 289 3.60 0.55 10.67
CA LEU A 289 4.40 1.76 10.58
C LEU A 289 5.17 1.77 9.26
N ALA A 290 4.80 2.66 8.35
CA ALA A 290 5.51 2.86 7.10
C ALA A 290 6.75 3.74 7.33
N VAL A 291 7.94 3.14 7.28
CA VAL A 291 9.23 3.77 7.60
C VAL A 291 10.16 3.79 6.40
N ASP A 292 11.03 4.80 6.32
CA ASP A 292 12.07 4.90 5.29
C ASP A 292 13.41 4.39 5.85
N PRO A 293 13.84 3.18 5.48
CA PRO A 293 15.07 2.60 6.01
C PRO A 293 16.34 3.08 5.27
N ARG A 294 16.21 3.91 4.23
CA ARG A 294 17.38 4.40 3.47
C ARG A 294 18.30 5.27 4.32
N PRO A 295 19.60 5.33 3.99
CA PRO A 295 20.52 6.29 4.62
C PRO A 295 19.95 7.72 4.53
N GLY A 296 19.84 8.40 5.66
CA GLY A 296 19.23 9.74 5.76
C GLY A 296 17.71 9.75 5.97
N GLY A 297 17.01 8.61 5.89
CA GLY A 297 15.57 8.48 6.18
C GLY A 297 15.22 8.63 7.67
N GLY A 298 16.24 8.62 8.55
CA GLY A 298 16.03 8.87 9.98
C GLY A 298 15.21 7.81 10.71
N MET A 299 15.10 6.61 10.15
CA MET A 299 14.22 5.54 10.64
C MET A 299 14.35 5.30 12.15
N THR A 300 15.58 5.19 12.67
CA THR A 300 15.79 4.95 14.12
C THR A 300 15.19 6.08 14.97
N ALA A 301 15.46 7.33 14.61
CA ALA A 301 14.92 8.48 15.33
C ALA A 301 13.39 8.58 15.22
N VAL A 302 12.83 8.21 14.07
CA VAL A 302 11.38 8.14 13.86
C VAL A 302 10.75 7.07 14.74
N LEU A 303 11.33 5.87 14.79
CA LEU A 303 10.86 4.78 15.64
C LEU A 303 11.01 5.09 17.13
N ASP A 304 12.13 5.73 17.54
CA ASP A 304 12.31 6.22 18.91
C ASP A 304 11.23 7.22 19.29
N GLY A 305 10.93 8.17 18.41
CA GLY A 305 9.86 9.14 18.61
C GLY A 305 8.46 8.52 18.72
N VAL A 306 8.21 7.39 18.03
CA VAL A 306 6.98 6.62 18.21
C VAL A 306 6.89 6.08 19.64
N LEU A 307 7.93 5.40 20.13
CA LEU A 307 7.94 4.82 21.48
C LEU A 307 7.85 5.90 22.55
N GLU A 308 8.56 7.01 22.41
CA GLU A 308 8.47 8.15 23.34
C GLU A 308 7.06 8.73 23.38
N SER A 309 6.41 8.91 22.22
CA SER A 309 5.05 9.41 22.15
C SER A 309 4.07 8.43 22.77
N TRP A 310 4.28 7.13 22.57
CA TRP A 310 3.48 6.06 23.16
C TRP A 310 3.55 6.06 24.69
N GLN A 311 4.77 6.18 25.23
CA GLN A 311 4.98 6.30 26.68
C GLN A 311 4.36 7.57 27.28
N LYS A 312 4.46 8.72 26.59
CA LYS A 312 3.82 9.98 27.02
C LYS A 312 2.29 9.91 27.04
N LEU A 313 1.69 9.03 26.25
CA LEU A 313 0.26 8.73 26.28
C LEU A 313 -0.12 7.75 27.41
N GLY A 314 0.85 7.17 28.11
CA GLY A 314 0.63 6.27 29.24
C GLY A 314 0.71 4.78 28.88
N TYR A 315 1.08 4.43 27.65
CA TYR A 315 1.29 3.04 27.24
C TYR A 315 2.67 2.55 27.64
N ALA A 316 2.80 1.27 27.91
CA ALA A 316 4.11 0.66 28.06
C ALA A 316 4.74 0.44 26.68
N VAL A 317 6.07 0.41 26.61
CA VAL A 317 6.80 0.14 25.36
C VAL A 317 6.40 -1.21 24.77
N ARG A 318 6.19 -2.22 25.65
CA ARG A 318 5.73 -3.55 25.26
C ARG A 318 4.36 -3.58 24.56
N ASP A 319 3.54 -2.55 24.71
CA ASP A 319 2.24 -2.46 24.02
C ASP A 319 2.44 -2.20 22.51
N ALA A 320 3.65 -1.79 22.09
CA ALA A 320 4.06 -1.74 20.69
C ALA A 320 4.57 -3.10 20.15
N ALA A 321 4.60 -4.15 20.98
CA ALA A 321 4.91 -5.49 20.51
C ALA A 321 3.84 -5.97 19.52
N GLY A 322 4.32 -6.57 18.43
CA GLY A 322 3.45 -7.00 17.34
C GLY A 322 3.20 -5.95 16.27
N PHE A 323 3.65 -4.71 16.41
CA PHE A 323 3.56 -3.73 15.31
C PHE A 323 4.27 -4.25 14.06
N THR A 324 3.73 -3.89 12.90
CA THR A 324 4.37 -4.22 11.62
C THR A 324 5.18 -3.02 11.13
N LEU A 325 6.41 -3.24 10.69
CA LEU A 325 7.22 -2.24 10.00
C LEU A 325 7.14 -2.48 8.50
N ILE A 326 6.66 -1.48 7.76
CA ILE A 326 6.56 -1.51 6.30
C ILE A 326 7.72 -0.68 5.75
N ALA A 327 8.65 -1.29 5.01
CA ALA A 327 9.61 -0.53 4.22
C ALA A 327 8.85 0.36 3.21
N HIS A 328 9.10 1.67 3.24
CA HIS A 328 8.43 2.62 2.37
C HIS A 328 9.35 3.83 2.12
N THR A 329 9.51 4.22 0.88
CA THR A 329 10.45 5.30 0.50
C THR A 329 9.89 6.72 0.67
N GLY A 330 8.72 6.87 1.30
CA GLY A 330 8.08 8.18 1.50
C GLY A 330 7.49 8.80 0.22
N ALA A 331 7.71 8.18 -0.93
CA ALA A 331 7.08 8.63 -2.16
C ALA A 331 5.60 8.27 -2.14
N SER A 332 4.78 9.28 -1.97
CA SER A 332 3.36 9.16 -2.24
C SER A 332 3.17 9.02 -3.75
N HIS A 333 2.55 7.94 -4.18
CA HIS A 333 1.99 7.87 -5.54
C HIS A 333 0.74 8.77 -5.66
N ALA A 334 0.54 9.62 -4.65
CA ALA A 334 -0.56 10.57 -4.58
C ALA A 334 -0.49 11.56 -5.75
N VAL A 335 -1.67 11.90 -6.18
CA VAL A 335 -1.95 12.95 -7.15
C VAL A 335 -1.16 14.21 -6.81
N ARG A 336 -0.09 14.47 -7.53
CA ARG A 336 0.67 15.72 -7.38
C ARG A 336 -0.18 16.89 -7.88
N SER A 337 -0.10 18.01 -7.17
CA SER A 337 -0.63 19.29 -7.63
C SER A 337 0.18 19.77 -8.83
N GLY A 338 -0.44 19.81 -10.01
CA GLY A 338 0.17 20.27 -11.26
C GLY A 338 -0.53 19.67 -12.47
N LYS A 339 -0.24 20.16 -13.67
CA LYS A 339 -0.62 19.46 -14.90
C LYS A 339 -0.15 18.02 -14.76
N PRO A 340 -1.01 17.03 -15.04
CA PRO A 340 -0.55 15.66 -15.13
C PRO A 340 0.53 15.63 -16.22
N ASP A 341 1.76 15.52 -15.79
CA ASP A 341 2.88 15.23 -16.68
C ASP A 341 2.93 13.69 -16.77
N PRO A 342 2.52 13.11 -17.89
CA PRO A 342 2.58 11.67 -18.08
C PRO A 342 4.02 11.13 -18.02
N SER A 343 5.03 12.01 -18.11
CA SER A 343 6.45 11.69 -17.96
C SER A 343 6.91 11.70 -16.48
N GLN A 344 6.09 12.15 -15.54
CA GLN A 344 6.42 12.11 -14.12
C GLN A 344 6.06 10.74 -13.52
N GLN A 345 6.80 9.74 -13.94
CA GLN A 345 6.99 8.50 -13.17
C GLN A 345 7.34 8.84 -11.71
N PRO A 346 6.90 7.99 -10.75
CA PRO A 346 7.66 7.90 -9.53
C PRO A 346 9.11 7.65 -9.93
N ALA A 347 10.01 8.56 -9.58
CA ALA A 347 11.42 8.39 -9.90
C ALA A 347 11.85 6.99 -9.47
N ALA A 348 12.70 6.31 -10.23
CA ALA A 348 13.19 4.97 -9.88
C ALA A 348 13.75 4.90 -8.45
N SER A 349 14.20 6.05 -7.90
CA SER A 349 14.61 6.22 -6.51
C SER A 349 13.46 6.12 -5.48
N THR A 350 12.20 6.00 -5.91
CA THR A 350 11.03 5.91 -5.03
C THR A 350 10.52 4.48 -4.85
N LEU A 351 11.10 3.53 -5.57
CA LEU A 351 10.79 2.11 -5.40
C LEU A 351 11.74 1.49 -4.37
N LEU A 352 11.24 0.52 -3.63
CA LEU A 352 12.08 -0.29 -2.75
C LEU A 352 13.13 -1.04 -3.57
N ASP A 353 14.30 -1.25 -3.00
CA ASP A 353 15.33 -2.13 -3.52
C ASP A 353 15.83 -3.08 -2.42
N GLU A 354 16.67 -4.02 -2.80
CA GLU A 354 17.23 -5.03 -1.90
C GLU A 354 17.90 -4.36 -0.68
N ALA A 355 18.73 -3.34 -0.91
CA ALA A 355 19.44 -2.64 0.15
C ALA A 355 18.50 -1.95 1.17
N THR A 356 17.37 -1.44 0.69
CA THR A 356 16.34 -0.82 1.52
C THR A 356 15.67 -1.86 2.44
N ILE A 357 15.32 -3.03 1.90
CA ILE A 357 14.71 -4.11 2.69
C ILE A 357 15.71 -4.68 3.69
N GLU A 358 16.96 -4.92 3.28
CA GLU A 358 18.03 -5.35 4.18
C GLU A 358 18.29 -4.36 5.31
N ALA A 359 18.23 -3.05 5.03
CA ALA A 359 18.40 -2.04 6.07
C ALA A 359 17.30 -2.14 7.15
N LEU A 360 16.05 -2.41 6.73
CA LEU A 360 14.95 -2.64 7.67
C LEU A 360 15.16 -3.93 8.47
N LEU A 361 15.56 -5.02 7.80
CA LEU A 361 15.84 -6.30 8.45
C LEU A 361 16.96 -6.18 9.49
N ARG A 362 18.02 -5.41 9.20
CA ARG A 362 19.11 -5.16 10.17
C ARG A 362 18.68 -4.30 11.36
N ALA A 363 17.67 -3.45 11.22
CA ALA A 363 17.18 -2.60 12.29
C ALA A 363 16.12 -3.27 13.17
N ALA A 364 15.46 -4.30 12.68
CA ALA A 364 14.37 -4.98 13.38
C ALA A 364 14.74 -5.61 14.72
N PRO A 365 15.91 -6.26 14.92
CA PRO A 365 16.32 -6.78 16.22
C PRO A 365 16.37 -5.69 17.28
N ALA A 366 16.93 -4.52 16.97
CA ALA A 366 17.00 -3.42 17.93
C ALA A 366 15.60 -2.88 18.32
N TRP A 367 14.64 -2.91 17.42
CA TRP A 367 13.24 -2.61 17.73
C TRP A 367 12.64 -3.69 18.63
N ALA A 368 12.81 -4.98 18.28
CA ALA A 368 12.29 -6.11 19.05
C ALA A 368 12.81 -6.08 20.50
N GLU A 369 14.12 -5.89 20.71
CA GLU A 369 14.70 -5.75 22.02
C GLU A 369 14.12 -4.59 22.86
N ARG A 370 13.74 -3.49 22.21
CA ARG A 370 13.13 -2.34 22.89
C ARG A 370 11.71 -2.63 23.36
N VAL A 371 10.90 -3.27 22.52
CA VAL A 371 9.51 -3.57 22.86
C VAL A 371 9.37 -4.78 23.78
N GLU A 372 10.44 -5.57 23.96
CA GLU A 372 10.47 -6.68 24.92
C GLU A 372 10.70 -6.19 26.38
N ARG A 373 11.39 -5.05 26.54
CA ARG A 373 11.70 -4.45 27.86
C ARG A 373 10.48 -3.77 28.49
#